data_8d0ae160ba421a3b4916cdd729514157
#
_entry.id   8d0ae160ba421a3b4916cdd729514157
#
_cell.length_a   1.000
_cell.length_b   1.000
_cell.length_c   1.000
_cell.angle_alpha   90.00
_cell.angle_beta   90.00
_cell.angle_gamma   90.00
#
_symmetry.space_group_name_H-M   'P 1'
#
loop_
_entity.id
_entity.type
_entity.pdbx_description
1 polymer ?
#
loop_
_entity_poly.entity_id
_entity_poly.type
_entity_poly.pdbx_seq_one_letter_code
_entity_poly.pdbx_strand_id
1 'polypeptide(L)'
;MTVDTSTSRKQFLIRSENMSADDFGELYTRMFGNLYSGMPRPERPVAIGGVYGRHEGGSFRRLSFRGDLLTEMPDLDDEITFIFPSAGRVVFNQSSDRVGMPGVGLAMEKAQVRSVGFIDGHAHHGLSVRRALFARRLAMLLGRPITHKVRFQPRVDLGSEAFQGIKAIVAMATGNEFEMLIRSSALMPERLQEMLVDSVLDSWPHNYSEALRRPAPQIAPRHVRLAMEYIQQHP
;
A
#
# COMPACT_ATOMS: atom_id res chain seq x y z
N MET A 1 -13.39 -21.50 13.81
CA MET A 1 -13.09 -20.19 13.22
C MET A 1 -14.02 -19.17 13.86
N THR A 2 -13.57 -18.48 14.88
CA THR A 2 -14.39 -17.51 15.66
C THR A 2 -14.08 -16.12 15.12
N VAL A 3 -15.08 -15.52 14.48
CA VAL A 3 -15.03 -14.11 14.08
C VAL A 3 -15.53 -13.30 15.27
N ASP A 4 -14.63 -12.59 15.94
CA ASP A 4 -14.98 -11.64 16.97
C ASP A 4 -15.54 -10.36 16.32
N THR A 5 -16.84 -10.11 16.50
CA THR A 5 -17.58 -8.99 15.92
C THR A 5 -17.70 -7.81 16.88
N SER A 6 -16.79 -7.61 17.81
CA SER A 6 -16.84 -6.46 18.71
C SER A 6 -16.19 -5.21 18.12
N THR A 7 -17.06 -4.30 17.76
CA THR A 7 -16.96 -2.81 17.75
C THR A 7 -15.67 -2.15 17.26
N SER A 8 -15.79 -1.42 16.13
CA SER A 8 -15.20 -0.11 15.85
C SER A 8 -13.77 0.02 15.28
N ARG A 9 -13.01 -1.03 15.05
CA ARG A 9 -11.84 -1.00 14.16
C ARG A 9 -11.78 -2.33 13.41
N LYS A 10 -12.29 -2.35 12.18
CA LYS A 10 -12.25 -3.55 11.31
C LYS A 10 -10.81 -3.83 10.88
N GLN A 11 -10.01 -4.30 11.80
CA GLN A 11 -8.71 -4.88 11.51
C GLN A 11 -8.89 -6.38 11.40
N PHE A 12 -8.37 -6.95 10.33
CA PHE A 12 -8.32 -8.40 10.20
C PHE A 12 -7.10 -8.83 9.40
N LEU A 13 -6.70 -10.02 9.65
CA LEU A 13 -5.61 -10.68 8.97
C LEU A 13 -6.12 -12.03 8.47
N ILE A 14 -5.96 -12.26 7.17
CA ILE A 14 -6.27 -13.53 6.53
C ILE A 14 -4.96 -14.23 6.21
N ARG A 15 -4.85 -15.50 6.62
CA ARG A 15 -3.80 -16.39 6.15
C ARG A 15 -4.43 -17.50 5.33
N SER A 16 -3.79 -17.82 4.22
CA SER A 16 -4.18 -18.93 3.37
C SER A 16 -2.93 -19.66 2.88
N GLU A 17 -3.00 -20.98 2.81
CA GLU A 17 -1.91 -21.78 2.24
C GLU A 17 -2.23 -22.35 0.86
N ASN A 18 -3.49 -22.55 0.50
CA ASN A 18 -3.92 -23.05 -0.82
C ASN A 18 -5.42 -22.80 -1.01
N MET A 19 -5.86 -21.57 -0.85
CA MET A 19 -7.26 -21.21 -1.05
C MET A 19 -7.59 -21.21 -2.54
N SER A 20 -8.71 -21.77 -2.93
CA SER A 20 -9.20 -21.64 -4.31
C SER A 20 -9.50 -20.18 -4.63
N ALA A 21 -9.53 -19.83 -5.91
CA ALA A 21 -9.89 -18.48 -6.31
C ALA A 21 -11.34 -18.12 -5.90
N ASP A 22 -12.26 -19.09 -5.96
CA ASP A 22 -13.64 -18.91 -5.54
C ASP A 22 -13.75 -18.65 -4.03
N ASP A 23 -13.09 -19.49 -3.20
CA ASP A 23 -13.06 -19.33 -1.75
C ASP A 23 -12.42 -18.00 -1.35
N PHE A 24 -11.35 -17.58 -2.05
CA PHE A 24 -10.73 -16.28 -1.82
C PHE A 24 -11.67 -15.13 -2.18
N GLY A 25 -12.36 -15.22 -3.32
CA GLY A 25 -13.35 -14.26 -3.76
C GLY A 25 -14.52 -14.12 -2.77
N GLU A 26 -15.07 -15.24 -2.29
CA GLU A 26 -16.13 -15.25 -1.28
C GLU A 26 -15.67 -14.61 0.03
N LEU A 27 -14.49 -15.00 0.50
CA LEU A 27 -13.90 -14.44 1.72
C LEU A 27 -13.68 -12.94 1.57
N TYR A 28 -13.11 -12.51 0.46
CA TYR A 28 -12.89 -11.10 0.15
C TYR A 28 -14.21 -10.31 0.12
N THR A 29 -15.23 -10.83 -0.55
CA THR A 29 -16.57 -10.24 -0.60
C THR A 29 -17.19 -10.11 0.79
N ARG A 30 -17.13 -11.16 1.60
CA ARG A 30 -17.66 -11.16 2.97
C ARG A 30 -16.99 -10.10 3.85
N MET A 31 -15.71 -9.88 3.66
CA MET A 31 -14.93 -8.98 4.50
C MET A 31 -14.97 -7.52 4.04
N PHE A 32 -15.16 -7.27 2.76
CA PHE A 32 -15.10 -5.93 2.16
C PHE A 32 -16.45 -5.42 1.66
N GLY A 33 -17.46 -6.27 1.68
CA GLY A 33 -18.81 -5.88 1.24
C GLY A 33 -18.95 -5.67 -0.27
N ASN A 34 -18.00 -6.07 -1.06
CA ASN A 34 -17.98 -5.87 -2.49
C ASN A 34 -18.00 -7.20 -3.20
N LEU A 35 -18.98 -7.35 -4.07
CA LEU A 35 -19.10 -8.49 -4.95
C LEU A 35 -17.91 -8.52 -5.91
N TYR A 36 -17.10 -9.56 -5.85
CA TYR A 36 -16.34 -10.03 -6.99
C TYR A 36 -17.35 -10.57 -8.00
N SER A 37 -17.96 -9.67 -8.78
CA SER A 37 -18.83 -10.08 -9.86
C SER A 37 -17.96 -10.48 -11.03
N GLY A 38 -17.90 -11.79 -11.30
CA GLY A 38 -17.39 -12.29 -12.56
C GLY A 38 -15.88 -12.51 -12.60
N MET A 39 -15.35 -13.34 -11.68
CA MET A 39 -14.16 -14.11 -12.05
C MET A 39 -14.58 -15.04 -13.21
N PRO A 40 -14.01 -14.89 -14.41
CA PRO A 40 -14.10 -15.98 -15.37
C PRO A 40 -13.51 -17.18 -14.67
N ARG A 41 -14.25 -18.31 -14.61
CA ARG A 41 -13.74 -19.54 -14.04
C ARG A 41 -12.43 -19.85 -14.74
N PRO A 42 -11.30 -19.86 -14.02
CA PRO A 42 -10.04 -20.13 -14.68
C PRO A 42 -10.12 -21.51 -15.32
N GLU A 43 -9.67 -21.63 -16.56
CA GLU A 43 -9.61 -22.95 -17.26
C GLU A 43 -8.81 -23.97 -16.47
N ARG A 44 -7.96 -23.52 -15.56
CA ARG A 44 -7.16 -24.32 -14.63
C ARG A 44 -7.36 -23.87 -13.19
N PRO A 45 -7.30 -24.79 -12.23
CA PRO A 45 -7.38 -24.44 -10.82
C PRO A 45 -6.32 -23.40 -10.45
N VAL A 46 -6.72 -22.33 -9.79
CA VAL A 46 -5.82 -21.32 -9.24
C VAL A 46 -5.82 -21.46 -7.73
N ALA A 47 -4.65 -21.56 -7.13
CA ALA A 47 -4.50 -21.53 -5.68
C ALA A 47 -3.84 -20.21 -5.24
N ILE A 48 -4.41 -19.60 -4.21
CA ILE A 48 -3.93 -18.35 -3.64
C ILE A 48 -3.42 -18.63 -2.24
N GLY A 49 -2.17 -18.24 -1.99
CA GLY A 49 -1.55 -18.36 -0.68
C GLY A 49 -0.99 -17.03 -0.20
N GLY A 50 -0.86 -16.86 1.11
CA GLY A 50 -0.22 -15.72 1.70
C GLY A 50 -0.99 -15.05 2.83
N VAL A 51 -0.76 -13.77 2.99
CA VAL A 51 -1.30 -12.96 4.07
C VAL A 51 -1.93 -11.70 3.50
N TYR A 52 -3.11 -11.37 3.96
CA TYR A 52 -3.80 -10.12 3.67
C TYR A 52 -4.26 -9.49 4.98
N GLY A 53 -3.82 -8.27 5.25
CA GLY A 53 -4.26 -7.47 6.39
C GLY A 53 -4.96 -6.20 5.95
N ARG A 54 -6.04 -5.84 6.63
CA ARG A 54 -6.72 -4.55 6.43
C ARG A 54 -6.85 -3.81 7.75
N HIS A 55 -6.77 -2.48 7.66
CA HIS A 55 -7.03 -1.54 8.73
C HIS A 55 -7.78 -0.33 8.15
N GLU A 56 -8.20 0.61 9.02
CA GLU A 56 -9.02 1.75 8.62
C GLU A 56 -8.40 2.60 7.48
N GLY A 57 -7.08 2.73 7.45
CA GLY A 57 -6.36 3.55 6.47
C GLY A 57 -5.95 2.85 5.19
N GLY A 58 -6.15 1.54 5.08
CA GLY A 58 -5.72 0.79 3.91
C GLY A 58 -5.49 -0.70 4.17
N SER A 59 -4.66 -1.32 3.38
CA SER A 59 -4.33 -2.74 3.49
C SER A 59 -2.88 -3.01 3.14
N PHE A 60 -2.36 -4.13 3.65
CA PHE A 60 -1.07 -4.68 3.26
C PHE A 60 -1.23 -6.16 2.96
N ARG A 61 -0.38 -6.71 2.10
CA ARG A 61 -0.49 -8.09 1.66
C ARG A 61 0.82 -8.67 1.18
N ARG A 62 0.94 -9.98 1.34
CA ARG A 62 1.90 -10.83 0.67
C ARG A 62 1.10 -11.99 0.09
N LEU A 63 0.98 -12.03 -1.23
CA LEU A 63 0.19 -13.04 -1.93
C LEU A 63 1.03 -13.75 -2.97
N SER A 64 0.73 -15.03 -3.18
CA SER A 64 1.27 -15.86 -4.24
C SER A 64 0.14 -16.61 -4.94
N PHE A 65 0.25 -16.74 -6.24
CA PHE A 65 -0.74 -17.36 -7.11
C PHE A 65 -0.11 -18.56 -7.81
N ARG A 66 -0.76 -19.71 -7.71
CA ARG A 66 -0.42 -20.89 -8.52
C ARG A 66 -1.46 -21.00 -9.62
N GLY A 67 -1.04 -20.75 -10.86
CA GLY A 67 -1.90 -20.60 -12.02
C GLY A 67 -2.15 -19.13 -12.37
N ASP A 68 -2.67 -18.94 -13.57
CA ASP A 68 -3.00 -17.59 -14.08
C ASP A 68 -4.41 -17.22 -13.65
N LEU A 69 -4.58 -15.99 -13.17
CA LEU A 69 -5.85 -15.46 -12.74
C LEU A 69 -6.08 -14.09 -13.37
N LEU A 70 -7.18 -13.94 -14.09
CA LEU A 70 -7.71 -12.64 -14.48
C LEU A 70 -8.95 -12.35 -13.65
N THR A 71 -8.97 -11.20 -12.97
CA THR A 71 -10.09 -10.79 -12.14
C THR A 71 -10.53 -9.38 -12.52
N GLU A 72 -11.83 -9.14 -12.51
CA GLU A 72 -12.38 -7.80 -12.60
C GLU A 72 -12.40 -7.18 -11.19
N MET A 73 -12.06 -5.91 -11.13
CA MET A 73 -12.08 -5.14 -9.89
C MET A 73 -13.24 -4.17 -9.94
N PRO A 74 -14.20 -4.28 -9.02
CA PRO A 74 -15.23 -3.27 -8.91
C PRO A 74 -14.59 -1.93 -8.50
N ASP A 75 -15.15 -0.84 -9.02
CA ASP A 75 -14.72 0.53 -8.72
C ASP A 75 -15.10 0.89 -7.29
N LEU A 76 -14.13 1.11 -6.41
CA LEU A 76 -14.54 1.11 -5.03
C LEU A 76 -13.90 2.08 -4.07
N ASP A 77 -12.64 2.36 -4.14
CA ASP A 77 -12.00 3.08 -3.04
C ASP A 77 -11.05 4.17 -3.57
N ASP A 78 -11.06 5.33 -2.92
CA ASP A 78 -10.03 6.35 -3.12
C ASP A 78 -8.71 5.94 -2.44
N GLU A 79 -8.24 4.74 -2.81
CA GLU A 79 -6.96 4.17 -2.38
C GLU A 79 -5.97 4.16 -3.54
N ILE A 80 -4.70 4.29 -3.18
CA ILE A 80 -3.58 4.07 -4.09
C ILE A 80 -2.93 2.75 -3.68
N THR A 81 -2.82 1.84 -4.65
CA THR A 81 -2.20 0.53 -4.47
C THR A 81 -0.76 0.55 -5.00
N PHE A 82 0.16 0.02 -4.19
CA PHE A 82 1.57 -0.18 -4.53
C PHE A 82 1.85 -1.67 -4.53
N ILE A 83 2.47 -2.15 -5.59
CA ILE A 83 2.80 -3.58 -5.78
C ILE A 83 4.29 -3.73 -6.00
N PHE A 84 4.88 -4.68 -5.27
CA PHE A 84 6.29 -5.07 -5.31
C PHE A 84 6.37 -6.55 -5.74
N PRO A 85 6.35 -6.85 -7.03
CA PRO A 85 6.40 -8.22 -7.52
C PRO A 85 7.71 -8.92 -7.14
N SER A 86 7.61 -10.18 -6.72
CA SER A 86 8.75 -11.04 -6.41
C SER A 86 8.86 -12.24 -7.36
N ALA A 87 7.76 -12.60 -8.05
CA ALA A 87 7.72 -13.63 -9.09
C ALA A 87 6.61 -13.34 -10.10
N GLY A 88 6.69 -13.92 -11.28
CA GLY A 88 5.69 -13.78 -12.33
C GLY A 88 5.41 -12.34 -12.75
N ARG A 89 4.20 -12.09 -13.24
CA ARG A 89 3.77 -10.77 -13.72
C ARG A 89 2.38 -10.42 -13.18
N VAL A 90 2.17 -9.12 -12.93
CA VAL A 90 0.85 -8.54 -12.71
C VAL A 90 0.56 -7.54 -13.82
N VAL A 91 -0.65 -7.59 -14.38
CA VAL A 91 -1.06 -6.73 -15.49
C VAL A 91 -2.36 -6.03 -15.11
N PHE A 92 -2.38 -4.70 -15.09
CA PHE A 92 -3.58 -3.94 -14.82
C PHE A 92 -4.28 -3.49 -16.11
N ASN A 93 -5.62 -3.66 -16.16
CA ASN A 93 -6.47 -3.27 -17.27
C ASN A 93 -6.00 -3.84 -18.62
N GLN A 94 -5.35 -5.01 -18.61
CA GLN A 94 -4.78 -5.67 -19.80
C GLN A 94 -3.86 -4.75 -20.65
N SER A 95 -3.20 -3.78 -20.00
CA SER A 95 -2.38 -2.78 -20.66
C SER A 95 -0.89 -3.08 -20.52
N SER A 96 -0.14 -3.00 -21.63
CA SER A 96 1.30 -3.30 -21.68
C SER A 96 2.16 -2.31 -20.90
N ASP A 97 1.69 -1.08 -20.71
CA ASP A 97 2.37 -0.04 -19.91
C ASP A 97 2.14 -0.19 -18.40
N ARG A 98 1.20 -1.09 -18.01
CA ARG A 98 0.80 -1.35 -16.63
C ARG A 98 1.15 -2.78 -16.19
N VAL A 99 2.36 -3.18 -16.51
CA VAL A 99 2.92 -4.51 -16.17
C VAL A 99 3.96 -4.36 -15.07
N GLY A 100 3.73 -5.05 -13.94
CA GLY A 100 4.71 -5.25 -12.87
C GLY A 100 5.33 -6.64 -12.94
N MET A 101 6.62 -6.74 -12.67
CA MET A 101 7.39 -7.98 -12.62
C MET A 101 8.54 -7.83 -11.63
N PRO A 102 9.29 -8.86 -11.28
CA PRO A 102 10.47 -8.71 -10.43
C PRO A 102 11.37 -7.57 -10.90
N GLY A 103 11.72 -6.68 -10.01
CA GLY A 103 12.45 -5.44 -10.32
C GLY A 103 11.58 -4.25 -10.75
N VAL A 104 10.32 -4.44 -11.07
CA VAL A 104 9.41 -3.36 -11.52
C VAL A 104 8.21 -3.22 -10.59
N GLY A 105 8.15 -2.11 -9.85
CA GLY A 105 7.02 -1.76 -8.99
C GLY A 105 5.95 -0.97 -9.73
N LEU A 106 4.70 -1.11 -9.29
CA LEU A 106 3.56 -0.37 -9.81
C LEU A 106 2.84 0.40 -8.71
N ALA A 107 2.46 1.65 -9.01
CA ALA A 107 1.51 2.44 -8.23
C ALA A 107 0.26 2.70 -9.06
N MET A 108 -0.90 2.31 -8.55
CA MET A 108 -2.17 2.40 -9.26
C MET A 108 -3.25 3.03 -8.38
N GLU A 109 -3.99 3.98 -8.93
CA GLU A 109 -5.22 4.47 -8.32
C GLU A 109 -6.30 3.38 -8.45
N LYS A 110 -6.79 2.86 -7.33
CA LYS A 110 -7.76 1.76 -7.34
C LYS A 110 -9.01 2.07 -8.15
N ALA A 111 -9.48 3.30 -8.08
CA ALA A 111 -10.63 3.77 -8.88
C ALA A 111 -10.42 3.67 -10.40
N GLN A 112 -9.18 3.55 -10.87
CA GLN A 112 -8.86 3.40 -12.29
C GLN A 112 -8.59 1.95 -12.71
N VAL A 113 -8.60 1.01 -11.76
CA VAL A 113 -8.36 -0.41 -12.03
C VAL A 113 -9.69 -1.10 -12.33
N ARG A 114 -9.83 -1.65 -13.53
CA ARG A 114 -11.01 -2.43 -13.95
C ARG A 114 -10.73 -3.93 -13.91
N SER A 115 -9.51 -4.30 -14.24
CA SER A 115 -9.10 -5.71 -14.22
C SER A 115 -7.65 -5.86 -13.78
N VAL A 116 -7.34 -7.01 -13.19
CA VAL A 116 -5.99 -7.40 -12.79
C VAL A 116 -5.73 -8.83 -13.25
N GLY A 117 -4.67 -9.02 -14.01
CA GLY A 117 -4.15 -10.34 -14.38
C GLY A 117 -2.94 -10.68 -13.52
N PHE A 118 -2.95 -11.85 -12.89
CA PHE A 118 -1.80 -12.46 -12.22
C PHE A 118 -1.34 -13.64 -13.06
N ILE A 119 -0.11 -13.60 -13.55
CA ILE A 119 0.36 -14.48 -14.61
C ILE A 119 1.72 -15.07 -14.24
N ASP A 120 2.00 -16.28 -14.74
CA ASP A 120 3.29 -16.97 -14.58
C ASP A 120 3.67 -17.23 -13.11
N GLY A 121 2.72 -17.67 -12.29
CA GLY A 121 2.99 -17.94 -10.89
C GLY A 121 3.32 -16.67 -10.11
N HIS A 122 2.55 -15.61 -10.30
CA HIS A 122 2.78 -14.30 -9.70
C HIS A 122 2.84 -14.36 -8.18
N ALA A 123 3.83 -13.65 -7.62
CA ALA A 123 3.89 -13.37 -6.18
C ALA A 123 4.30 -11.92 -5.94
N HIS A 124 3.72 -11.31 -4.92
CA HIS A 124 4.03 -9.92 -4.59
C HIS A 124 3.87 -9.61 -3.11
N HIS A 125 4.57 -8.58 -2.68
CA HIS A 125 4.18 -7.77 -1.55
C HIS A 125 3.41 -6.56 -2.06
N GLY A 126 2.47 -6.06 -1.28
CA GLY A 126 1.71 -4.88 -1.67
C GLY A 126 1.10 -4.16 -0.49
N LEU A 127 0.82 -2.90 -0.72
CA LEU A 127 0.04 -2.10 0.21
C LEU A 127 -0.96 -1.24 -0.57
N SER A 128 -2.08 -0.93 0.06
CA SER A 128 -3.02 0.07 -0.43
C SER A 128 -3.26 1.07 0.68
N VAL A 129 -3.24 2.35 0.34
CA VAL A 129 -3.37 3.45 1.31
C VAL A 129 -4.40 4.44 0.79
N ARG A 130 -5.31 4.89 1.68
CA ARG A 130 -6.26 5.95 1.33
C ARG A 130 -5.51 7.22 0.93
N ARG A 131 -5.88 7.81 -0.18
CA ARG A 131 -5.29 9.04 -0.70
C ARG A 131 -5.28 10.18 0.33
N ALA A 132 -6.34 10.29 1.12
CA ALA A 132 -6.47 11.30 2.16
C ALA A 132 -5.33 11.26 3.20
N LEU A 133 -4.76 10.07 3.47
CA LEU A 133 -3.63 9.94 4.40
C LEU A 133 -2.35 10.56 3.83
N PHE A 134 -2.07 10.32 2.55
CA PHE A 134 -0.96 10.99 1.86
C PHE A 134 -1.16 12.51 1.84
N ALA A 135 -2.38 12.97 1.55
CA ALA A 135 -2.70 14.39 1.50
C ALA A 135 -2.48 15.06 2.87
N ARG A 136 -2.98 14.45 3.94
CA ARG A 136 -2.79 14.93 5.31
C ARG A 136 -1.31 14.96 5.69
N ARG A 137 -0.59 13.88 5.41
CA ARG A 137 0.83 13.79 5.76
C ARG A 137 1.68 14.80 5.01
N LEU A 138 1.44 14.96 3.70
CA LEU A 138 2.11 15.97 2.88
C LEU A 138 1.85 17.39 3.38
N ALA A 139 0.60 17.71 3.74
CA ALA A 139 0.28 19.02 4.30
C ALA A 139 1.07 19.31 5.59
N MET A 140 1.22 18.30 6.46
CA MET A 140 2.03 18.41 7.68
C MET A 140 3.52 18.60 7.36
N LEU A 141 4.09 17.80 6.47
CA LEU A 141 5.51 17.87 6.10
C LEU A 141 5.86 19.19 5.38
N LEU A 142 4.96 19.69 4.56
CA LEU A 142 5.15 20.95 3.82
C LEU A 142 4.77 22.21 4.64
N GLY A 143 4.16 22.05 5.83
CA GLY A 143 3.68 23.15 6.64
C GLY A 143 2.55 23.99 6.00
N ARG A 144 1.87 23.43 4.98
CA ARG A 144 0.79 24.11 4.24
C ARG A 144 -0.15 23.11 3.58
N PRO A 145 -1.41 23.46 3.33
CA PRO A 145 -2.33 22.61 2.58
C PRO A 145 -1.77 22.28 1.18
N ILE A 146 -2.04 21.08 0.70
CA ILE A 146 -1.73 20.70 -0.69
C ILE A 146 -2.86 21.18 -1.62
N THR A 147 -2.50 21.65 -2.81
CA THR A 147 -3.43 22.24 -3.78
C THR A 147 -3.90 21.26 -4.85
N HIS A 148 -3.16 20.17 -5.05
CA HIS A 148 -3.44 19.18 -6.08
C HIS A 148 -3.49 17.78 -5.47
N LYS A 149 -4.23 16.88 -6.12
CA LYS A 149 -4.22 15.46 -5.75
C LYS A 149 -2.81 14.89 -5.84
N VAL A 150 -2.45 14.07 -4.87
CA VAL A 150 -1.18 13.32 -4.90
C VAL A 150 -1.23 12.34 -6.06
N ARG A 151 -0.19 12.35 -6.90
CA ARG A 151 -0.02 11.47 -8.05
C ARG A 151 1.35 10.85 -7.98
N PHE A 152 1.40 9.54 -7.88
CA PHE A 152 2.64 8.76 -7.88
C PHE A 152 3.03 8.37 -9.30
N GLN A 153 4.33 8.20 -9.53
CA GLN A 153 4.83 7.63 -10.78
C GLN A 153 4.28 6.21 -10.91
N PRO A 154 3.59 5.87 -12.03
CA PRO A 154 2.89 4.58 -12.14
C PRO A 154 3.81 3.37 -12.09
N ARG A 155 5.07 3.54 -12.52
CA ARG A 155 6.06 2.47 -12.62
C ARG A 155 7.42 2.93 -12.12
N VAL A 156 8.10 2.09 -11.33
CA VAL A 156 9.42 2.37 -10.76
C VAL A 156 10.33 1.16 -10.87
N ASP A 157 11.64 1.42 -10.85
CA ASP A 157 12.67 0.39 -10.70
C ASP A 157 12.86 0.10 -9.20
N LEU A 158 12.53 -1.13 -8.78
CA LEU A 158 12.68 -1.60 -7.40
C LEU A 158 14.12 -2.03 -7.05
N GLY A 159 15.04 -1.97 -7.99
CA GLY A 159 16.45 -2.28 -7.76
C GLY A 159 17.16 -1.23 -6.92
N SER A 160 16.63 0.00 -6.85
CA SER A 160 17.23 1.06 -6.07
C SER A 160 17.11 0.80 -4.56
N GLU A 161 18.10 1.29 -3.82
CA GLU A 161 18.21 1.14 -2.37
C GLU A 161 17.01 1.77 -1.64
N ALA A 162 16.43 2.84 -2.18
CA ALA A 162 15.27 3.53 -1.64
C ALA A 162 14.04 2.62 -1.41
N PHE A 163 13.89 1.55 -2.23
CA PHE A 163 12.77 0.63 -2.11
C PHE A 163 13.02 -0.55 -1.16
N GLN A 164 14.25 -0.77 -0.69
CA GLN A 164 14.55 -1.89 0.21
C GLN A 164 13.86 -1.70 1.58
N GLY A 165 13.84 -0.46 2.08
CA GLY A 165 13.18 -0.12 3.34
C GLY A 165 11.68 -0.44 3.33
N ILE A 166 10.95 0.04 2.33
CA ILE A 166 9.51 -0.20 2.24
C ILE A 166 9.18 -1.68 2.02
N LYS A 167 9.97 -2.40 1.22
CA LYS A 167 9.82 -3.86 1.05
C LYS A 167 10.00 -4.59 2.38
N ALA A 168 11.01 -4.21 3.16
CA ALA A 168 11.26 -4.79 4.48
C ALA A 168 10.09 -4.52 5.46
N ILE A 169 9.54 -3.30 5.47
CA ILE A 169 8.39 -2.95 6.32
C ILE A 169 7.16 -3.77 5.93
N VAL A 170 6.85 -3.90 4.64
CA VAL A 170 5.70 -4.69 4.16
C VAL A 170 5.91 -6.18 4.44
N ALA A 171 7.13 -6.68 4.27
CA ALA A 171 7.48 -8.06 4.61
C ALA A 171 7.30 -8.34 6.11
N MET A 172 7.78 -7.43 6.96
CA MET A 172 7.58 -7.50 8.41
C MET A 172 6.10 -7.49 8.78
N ALA A 173 5.32 -6.54 8.22
CA ALA A 173 3.89 -6.41 8.48
C ALA A 173 3.08 -7.66 8.11
N THR A 174 3.57 -8.46 7.17
CA THR A 174 2.96 -9.72 6.74
C THR A 174 3.62 -10.96 7.37
N GLY A 175 4.57 -10.77 8.29
CA GLY A 175 5.22 -11.82 9.06
C GLY A 175 4.36 -12.32 10.23
N ASN A 176 4.68 -13.54 10.72
CA ASN A 176 3.93 -14.16 11.82
C ASN A 176 4.11 -13.41 13.15
N GLU A 177 5.32 -12.93 13.40
CA GLU A 177 5.68 -12.23 14.63
C GLU A 177 4.92 -10.91 14.77
N PHE A 178 4.67 -10.25 13.64
CA PHE A 178 3.99 -8.97 13.63
C PHE A 178 2.48 -9.10 13.89
N GLU A 179 1.88 -10.25 13.54
CA GLU A 179 0.48 -10.52 13.88
C GLU A 179 0.23 -10.46 15.39
N MET A 180 1.13 -11.07 16.19
CA MET A 180 1.02 -11.02 17.64
C MET A 180 1.14 -9.59 18.16
N LEU A 181 2.04 -8.80 17.58
CA LEU A 181 2.23 -7.40 17.95
C LEU A 181 1.00 -6.54 17.65
N ILE A 182 0.38 -6.73 16.48
CA ILE A 182 -0.86 -6.02 16.11
C ILE A 182 -2.00 -6.39 17.07
N ARG A 183 -2.13 -7.65 17.43
CA ARG A 183 -3.18 -8.11 18.34
C ARG A 183 -3.00 -7.61 19.77
N SER A 184 -1.76 -7.43 20.20
CA SER A 184 -1.43 -7.02 21.58
C SER A 184 -1.44 -5.50 21.80
N SER A 185 -1.44 -4.70 20.74
CA SER A 185 -1.33 -3.24 20.83
C SER A 185 -2.35 -2.51 19.96
N ALA A 186 -3.22 -1.72 20.59
CA ALA A 186 -4.18 -0.89 19.88
C ALA A 186 -3.52 0.26 19.07
N LEU A 187 -2.29 0.64 19.38
CA LEU A 187 -1.58 1.73 18.70
C LEU A 187 -0.74 1.25 17.52
N MET A 188 -0.33 -0.01 17.50
CA MET A 188 0.61 -0.53 16.52
C MET A 188 0.12 -0.40 15.06
N PRO A 189 -1.15 -0.68 14.74
CA PRO A 189 -1.64 -0.55 13.38
C PRO A 189 -1.57 0.87 12.84
N GLU A 190 -1.84 1.87 13.67
CA GLU A 190 -1.75 3.28 13.28
C GLU A 190 -0.29 3.69 13.04
N ARG A 191 0.62 3.26 13.91
CA ARG A 191 2.06 3.52 13.75
C ARG A 191 2.64 2.85 12.52
N LEU A 192 2.26 1.61 12.24
CA LEU A 192 2.64 0.94 11.01
C LEU A 192 2.15 1.72 9.77
N GLN A 193 0.91 2.17 9.79
CA GLN A 193 0.35 2.96 8.71
C GLN A 193 1.12 4.26 8.48
N GLU A 194 1.43 5.00 9.55
CA GLU A 194 2.24 6.23 9.46
C GLU A 194 3.62 5.93 8.84
N MET A 195 4.29 4.89 9.32
CA MET A 195 5.58 4.46 8.80
C MET A 195 5.52 4.05 7.31
N LEU A 196 4.48 3.35 6.90
CA LEU A 196 4.27 2.99 5.48
C LEU A 196 4.00 4.22 4.61
N VAL A 197 3.18 5.16 5.08
CA VAL A 197 2.91 6.42 4.37
C VAL A 197 4.18 7.23 4.19
N ASP A 198 4.98 7.38 5.24
CA ASP A 198 6.25 8.11 5.18
C ASP A 198 7.24 7.45 4.25
N SER A 199 7.38 6.12 4.33
CA SER A 199 8.29 5.36 3.46
C SER A 199 7.90 5.45 1.98
N VAL A 200 6.59 5.48 1.67
CA VAL A 200 6.12 5.68 0.30
C VAL A 200 6.41 7.10 -0.17
N LEU A 201 6.12 8.12 0.64
CA LEU A 201 6.38 9.52 0.28
C LEU A 201 7.87 9.82 0.09
N ASP A 202 8.72 9.14 0.82
CA ASP A 202 10.17 9.32 0.71
C ASP A 202 10.74 8.59 -0.52
N SER A 203 10.35 7.33 -0.74
CA SER A 203 10.96 6.48 -1.76
C SER A 203 10.27 6.49 -3.12
N TRP A 204 8.93 6.68 -3.17
CA TRP A 204 8.19 6.61 -4.43
C TRP A 204 8.02 7.99 -5.07
N PRO A 205 8.52 8.22 -6.30
CA PRO A 205 8.40 9.52 -6.96
C PRO A 205 6.94 9.95 -7.14
N HIS A 206 6.64 11.20 -6.79
CA HIS A 206 5.32 11.80 -6.89
C HIS A 206 5.38 13.31 -7.15
N ASN A 207 4.27 13.92 -7.50
CA ASN A 207 4.20 15.35 -7.86
C ASN A 207 4.60 16.35 -6.75
N TYR A 208 4.81 15.90 -5.53
CA TYR A 208 5.32 16.71 -4.41
C TYR A 208 6.74 16.32 -3.98
N SER A 209 7.40 15.33 -4.61
CA SER A 209 8.73 14.87 -4.22
C SER A 209 9.77 15.98 -4.20
N GLU A 210 9.74 16.86 -5.20
CA GLU A 210 10.66 17.99 -5.26
C GLU A 210 10.40 19.01 -4.12
N ALA A 211 9.13 19.27 -3.81
CA ALA A 211 8.77 20.16 -2.72
C ALA A 211 9.20 19.66 -1.35
N LEU A 212 9.16 18.33 -1.13
CA LEU A 212 9.64 17.70 0.11
C LEU A 212 11.16 17.77 0.26
N ARG A 213 11.91 17.74 -0.85
CA ARG A 213 13.38 17.81 -0.84
C ARG A 213 13.91 19.23 -0.64
N ARG A 214 13.08 20.23 -0.89
CA ARG A 214 13.48 21.63 -0.66
C ARG A 214 13.58 21.90 0.83
N PRO A 215 14.67 22.52 1.32
CA PRO A 215 14.71 22.98 2.70
C PRO A 215 13.47 23.81 2.99
N ALA A 216 12.84 23.54 4.14
CA ALA A 216 11.72 24.39 4.57
C ALA A 216 12.16 25.86 4.49
N PRO A 217 11.39 26.75 3.86
CA PRO A 217 11.73 28.15 3.88
C PRO A 217 11.85 28.56 5.36
N GLN A 218 12.97 29.15 5.72
CA GLN A 218 13.17 29.70 7.08
C GLN A 218 12.27 30.93 7.26
N ILE A 219 10.96 30.71 7.25
CA ILE A 219 9.96 31.71 7.63
C ILE A 219 9.81 31.63 9.15
N ALA A 220 10.92 31.80 9.84
CA ALA A 220 10.83 32.15 11.24
C ALA A 220 10.42 33.63 11.31
N PRO A 221 9.38 33.98 12.07
CA PRO A 221 9.10 35.38 12.40
C PRO A 221 10.38 36.08 12.82
N ARG A 222 10.50 37.39 12.52
CA ARG A 222 11.74 38.14 12.77
C ARG A 222 12.31 37.93 14.18
N HIS A 223 11.44 37.89 15.19
CA HIS A 223 11.83 37.64 16.58
C HIS A 223 12.40 36.24 16.83
N VAL A 224 11.90 35.19 16.11
CA VAL A 224 12.43 33.83 16.21
C VAL A 224 13.79 33.74 15.53
N ARG A 225 13.99 34.38 14.37
CA ARG A 225 15.32 34.45 13.72
C ARG A 225 16.35 35.13 14.61
N LEU A 226 15.99 36.29 15.19
CA LEU A 226 16.88 36.99 16.12
C LEU A 226 17.24 36.15 17.35
N ALA A 227 16.27 35.41 17.89
CA ALA A 227 16.53 34.49 19.01
C ALA A 227 17.47 33.33 18.60
N MET A 228 17.28 32.74 17.43
CA MET A 228 18.17 31.70 16.91
C MET A 228 19.58 32.23 16.65
N GLU A 229 19.71 33.41 16.03
CA GLU A 229 21.00 34.07 15.80
C GLU A 229 21.72 34.36 17.14
N TYR A 230 20.97 34.85 18.12
CA TYR A 230 21.52 35.09 19.46
C TYR A 230 22.04 33.82 20.13
N ILE A 231 21.28 32.72 20.10
CA ILE A 231 21.70 31.42 20.68
C ILE A 231 22.92 30.86 19.93
N GLN A 232 23.02 31.05 18.61
CA GLN A 232 24.19 30.60 17.84
C GLN A 232 25.46 31.40 18.16
N GLN A 233 25.32 32.68 18.51
CA GLN A 233 26.44 33.56 18.84
C GLN A 233 26.88 33.45 20.30
N HIS A 234 26.03 32.88 21.15
CA HIS A 234 26.27 32.75 22.61
C HIS A 234 25.97 31.30 23.06
N PRO A 235 26.81 30.30 22.64
CA PRO A 235 26.65 28.90 22.95
C PRO A 235 26.80 28.59 24.44
#